data_7ddb01a5ca76955e2e9dcd3c94d5f39c
#
_entry.id   7ddb01a5ca76955e2e9dcd3c94d5f39c
#
_cell.length_a   1.000
_cell.length_b   1.000
_cell.length_c   1.000
_cell.angle_alpha   90.00
_cell.angle_beta   90.00
_cell.angle_gamma   90.00
#
_symmetry.space_group_name_H-M   'P 1'
#
loop_
_entity.id
_entity.type
_entity.pdbx_description
1 polymer ?
#
loop_
_entity_poly.entity_id
_entity_poly.type
_entity_poly.pdbx_seq_one_letter_code
_entity_poly.pdbx_strand_id
1 'polypeptide(L)'
;TWADVEASMGKMNLAWGQVRNPADLQQQPTVAARGAIVQIDDRAGGTRPVTQSPYRFSTAKSGVRGPAPHRGEHNIEVLAGWLKKSADEVGELHTQGVLKLDEEFVK
;
A
#
# COMPACT_ATOMS: atom_id res chain seq x y z
N THR A 1 -8.43 8.25 -35.17
CA THR A 1 -8.35 8.48 -33.72
C THR A 1 -8.37 7.16 -32.96
N TRP A 2 -8.07 7.18 -31.64
CA TRP A 2 -8.18 5.99 -30.81
C TRP A 2 -9.61 5.41 -30.81
N ALA A 3 -10.63 6.27 -30.74
CA ALA A 3 -12.03 5.86 -30.80
C ALA A 3 -12.39 5.08 -32.08
N ASP A 4 -11.82 5.48 -33.23
CA ASP A 4 -12.05 4.79 -34.49
C ASP A 4 -11.43 3.40 -34.50
N VAL A 5 -10.23 3.25 -33.91
CA VAL A 5 -9.55 1.95 -33.76
C VAL A 5 -10.36 1.03 -32.84
N GLU A 6 -10.79 1.53 -31.70
CA GLU A 6 -11.60 0.78 -30.72
C GLU A 6 -12.91 0.30 -31.36
N ALA A 7 -13.62 1.18 -32.06
CA ALA A 7 -14.85 0.83 -32.76
C ALA A 7 -14.63 -0.22 -33.85
N SER A 8 -13.52 -0.13 -34.58
CA SER A 8 -13.18 -1.09 -35.64
C SER A 8 -12.83 -2.46 -35.05
N MET A 9 -12.03 -2.50 -33.98
CA MET A 9 -11.68 -3.74 -33.29
C MET A 9 -12.92 -4.44 -32.69
N GLY A 10 -13.85 -3.67 -32.12
CA GLY A 10 -15.13 -4.20 -31.63
C GLY A 10 -15.99 -4.82 -32.74
N LYS A 11 -16.04 -4.20 -33.92
CA LYS A 11 -16.79 -4.73 -35.06
C LYS A 11 -16.19 -6.03 -35.60
N MET A 12 -14.87 -6.17 -35.56
CA MET A 12 -14.19 -7.39 -36.03
C MET A 12 -14.25 -8.55 -35.04
N ASN A 13 -14.83 -8.34 -33.87
CA ASN A 13 -14.90 -9.34 -32.77
C ASN A 13 -13.56 -9.99 -32.45
N LEU A 14 -12.49 -9.21 -32.51
CA LEU A 14 -11.16 -9.67 -32.16
C LEU A 14 -10.88 -9.46 -30.68
N ALA A 15 -10.13 -10.37 -30.09
CA ALA A 15 -9.58 -10.15 -28.74
C ALA A 15 -8.46 -9.10 -28.84
N TRP A 16 -8.66 -7.98 -28.15
CA TRP A 16 -7.70 -6.89 -28.12
C TRP A 16 -7.66 -6.22 -26.75
N GLY A 17 -6.61 -5.49 -26.48
CA GLY A 17 -6.47 -4.70 -25.26
C GLY A 17 -5.57 -3.51 -25.48
N GLN A 18 -5.94 -2.40 -24.88
CA GLN A 18 -5.14 -1.19 -24.92
C GLN A 18 -3.95 -1.30 -23.97
N VAL A 19 -2.75 -1.03 -24.48
CA VAL A 19 -1.58 -0.79 -23.63
C VAL A 19 -1.71 0.62 -23.04
N ARG A 20 -1.69 0.71 -21.73
CA ARG A 20 -1.91 1.97 -20.99
C ARG A 20 -0.67 2.37 -20.21
N ASN A 21 -0.50 3.67 -20.01
CA ASN A 21 0.51 4.18 -19.12
C ASN A 21 0.07 3.89 -17.66
N PRO A 22 0.94 3.34 -16.80
CA PRO A 22 0.63 3.16 -15.38
C PRO A 22 0.16 4.43 -14.66
N ALA A 23 0.65 5.60 -15.05
CA ALA A 23 0.21 6.88 -14.49
C ALA A 23 -1.29 7.18 -14.71
N ASP A 24 -1.89 6.63 -15.78
CA ASP A 24 -3.28 6.86 -16.14
C ASP A 24 -4.24 5.85 -15.50
N LEU A 25 -3.72 4.83 -14.81
CA LEU A 25 -4.54 3.75 -14.25
C LEU A 25 -5.57 4.24 -13.23
N GLN A 26 -5.26 5.28 -12.46
CA GLN A 26 -6.19 5.84 -11.48
C GLN A 26 -7.46 6.40 -12.12
N GLN A 27 -7.36 6.87 -13.37
CA GLN A 27 -8.45 7.48 -14.11
C GLN A 27 -9.33 6.45 -14.85
N GLN A 28 -8.92 5.18 -14.84
CA GLN A 28 -9.66 4.13 -15.52
C GLN A 28 -10.92 3.73 -14.74
N PRO A 29 -12.10 3.76 -15.34
CA PRO A 29 -13.35 3.46 -14.65
C PRO A 29 -13.38 2.09 -13.97
N THR A 30 -12.80 1.06 -14.61
CA THR A 30 -12.73 -0.29 -14.07
C THR A 30 -11.77 -0.39 -12.87
N VAL A 31 -10.65 0.32 -12.91
CA VAL A 31 -9.67 0.38 -11.81
C VAL A 31 -10.28 1.10 -10.61
N ALA A 32 -10.96 2.24 -10.86
CA ALA A 32 -11.65 3.01 -9.84
C ALA A 32 -12.80 2.20 -9.20
N ALA A 33 -13.66 1.58 -10.02
CA ALA A 33 -14.78 0.77 -9.55
C ALA A 33 -14.34 -0.44 -8.70
N ARG A 34 -13.16 -1.00 -8.99
CA ARG A 34 -12.58 -2.10 -8.20
C ARG A 34 -11.84 -1.63 -6.96
N GLY A 35 -11.59 -0.35 -6.79
CA GLY A 35 -10.73 0.17 -5.73
C GLY A 35 -9.31 -0.42 -5.81
N ALA A 36 -8.79 -0.60 -7.04
CA ALA A 36 -7.51 -1.25 -7.25
C ALA A 36 -6.31 -0.34 -6.94
N ILE A 37 -6.55 0.96 -6.79
CA ILE A 37 -5.58 1.94 -6.33
C ILE A 37 -6.18 2.70 -5.16
N VAL A 38 -5.44 2.80 -4.08
CA VAL A 38 -5.81 3.55 -2.87
C VAL A 38 -4.79 4.62 -2.56
N GLN A 39 -5.22 5.68 -1.93
CA GLN A 39 -4.33 6.73 -1.43
C GLN A 39 -3.90 6.37 -0.01
N ILE A 40 -2.62 6.45 0.26
CA ILE A 40 -2.07 6.30 1.61
C ILE A 40 -1.33 7.56 2.00
N ASP A 41 -1.17 7.80 3.28
CA ASP A 41 -0.31 8.84 3.83
C ASP A 41 1.12 8.66 3.28
N ASP A 42 1.71 9.72 2.74
CA ASP A 42 3.09 9.72 2.24
C ASP A 42 4.12 10.04 3.32
N ARG A 43 3.68 10.31 4.56
CA ARG A 43 4.46 10.72 5.73
C ARG A 43 5.14 12.07 5.59
N ALA A 44 4.77 12.83 4.56
CA ALA A 44 5.28 14.19 4.30
C ALA A 44 4.17 15.25 4.38
N GLY A 45 2.99 14.86 4.88
CA GLY A 45 1.81 15.72 4.98
C GLY A 45 0.88 15.66 3.77
N GLY A 46 1.11 14.74 2.84
CA GLY A 46 0.30 14.48 1.67
C GLY A 46 -0.14 13.02 1.56
N THR A 47 -0.51 12.62 0.36
CA THR A 47 -0.87 11.23 0.04
C THR A 47 -0.19 10.76 -1.23
N ARG A 48 -0.01 9.45 -1.35
CA ARG A 48 0.49 8.82 -2.56
C ARG A 48 -0.39 7.63 -2.96
N PRO A 49 -0.58 7.40 -4.27
CA PRO A 49 -1.30 6.24 -4.77
C PRO A 49 -0.45 4.97 -4.62
N VAL A 50 -1.10 3.90 -4.18
CA VAL A 50 -0.51 2.56 -4.17
C VAL A 50 -1.52 1.54 -4.69
N THR A 51 -1.04 0.44 -5.23
CA THR A 51 -1.89 -0.65 -5.66
C THR A 51 -2.46 -1.40 -4.46
N GLN A 52 -3.75 -1.67 -4.52
CA GLN A 52 -4.45 -2.47 -3.52
C GLN A 52 -4.26 -3.96 -3.79
N SER A 53 -4.40 -4.77 -2.73
CA SER A 53 -4.42 -6.23 -2.88
C SER A 53 -5.55 -6.67 -3.82
N PRO A 54 -5.28 -7.59 -4.77
CA PRO A 54 -6.31 -8.15 -5.63
C PRO A 54 -7.28 -9.09 -4.88
N TYR A 55 -6.85 -9.60 -3.72
CA TYR A 55 -7.66 -10.53 -2.92
C TYR A 55 -8.77 -9.82 -2.17
N ARG A 56 -9.97 -10.41 -2.22
CA ARG A 56 -11.13 -9.96 -1.47
C ARG A 56 -11.70 -11.14 -0.69
N PHE A 57 -12.00 -10.90 0.58
CA PHE A 57 -12.58 -11.90 1.48
C PHE A 57 -13.96 -11.42 1.92
N SER A 58 -14.90 -12.36 2.05
CA SER A 58 -16.28 -12.05 2.46
C SER A 58 -16.38 -11.58 3.92
N THR A 59 -15.51 -12.09 4.79
CA THR A 59 -15.59 -11.86 6.24
C THR A 59 -14.34 -11.22 6.83
N ALA A 60 -13.25 -11.08 6.06
CA ALA A 60 -12.02 -10.48 6.52
C ALA A 60 -11.66 -9.22 5.73
N LYS A 61 -11.12 -8.22 6.43
CA LYS A 61 -10.54 -7.04 5.77
C LYS A 61 -9.17 -7.39 5.22
N SER A 62 -8.97 -7.15 3.92
CA SER A 62 -7.69 -7.31 3.24
C SER A 62 -7.25 -6.01 2.60
N GLY A 63 -5.97 -5.93 2.25
CA GLY A 63 -5.42 -4.83 1.49
C GLY A 63 -4.50 -3.91 2.26
N VAL A 64 -4.10 -2.83 1.60
CA VAL A 64 -3.23 -1.81 2.17
C VAL A 64 -3.99 -1.04 3.25
N ARG A 65 -3.39 -0.90 4.42
CA ARG A 65 -3.98 -0.24 5.59
C ARG A 65 -3.34 1.12 5.92
N GLY A 66 -2.19 1.38 5.33
CA GLY A 66 -1.44 2.62 5.58
C GLY A 66 -0.05 2.55 4.97
N PRO A 67 0.81 3.52 5.27
CA PRO A 67 2.19 3.53 4.82
C PRO A 67 2.98 2.37 5.42
N ALA A 68 4.09 2.00 4.78
CA ALA A 68 5.05 1.08 5.38
C ALA A 68 5.65 1.72 6.64
N PRO A 69 5.82 0.96 7.73
CA PRO A 69 6.46 1.48 8.94
C PRO A 69 7.94 1.77 8.70
N HIS A 70 8.47 2.75 9.43
CA HIS A 70 9.91 2.94 9.52
C HIS A 70 10.53 1.83 10.38
N ARG A 71 11.83 1.61 10.21
CA ARG A 71 12.54 0.60 10.99
C ARG A 71 12.41 0.88 12.48
N GLY A 72 11.88 -0.09 13.22
CA GLY A 72 11.73 -0.01 14.67
C GLY A 72 10.52 0.77 15.18
N GLU A 73 9.72 1.40 14.29
CA GLU A 73 8.56 2.23 14.67
C GLU A 73 7.60 1.54 15.64
N HIS A 74 7.42 0.24 15.50
CA HIS A 74 6.51 -0.55 16.36
C HIS A 74 7.22 -1.46 17.37
N ASN A 75 8.52 -1.26 17.62
CA ASN A 75 9.28 -2.12 18.53
C ASN A 75 8.61 -2.27 19.90
N ILE A 76 8.21 -1.18 20.53
CA ILE A 76 7.56 -1.20 21.85
C ILE A 76 6.23 -1.94 21.78
N GLU A 77 5.36 -1.57 20.83
CA GLU A 77 4.04 -2.16 20.67
C GLU A 77 4.09 -3.67 20.46
N VAL A 78 4.94 -4.11 19.53
CA VAL A 78 5.07 -5.53 19.16
C VAL A 78 5.64 -6.34 20.31
N LEU A 79 6.72 -5.87 20.94
CA LEU A 79 7.37 -6.61 22.04
C LEU A 79 6.52 -6.62 23.31
N ALA A 80 5.81 -5.54 23.62
CA ALA A 80 4.85 -5.51 24.70
C ALA A 80 3.65 -6.43 24.42
N GLY A 81 3.12 -6.40 23.20
CA GLY A 81 1.95 -7.21 22.81
C GLY A 81 2.23 -8.71 22.84
N TRP A 82 3.33 -9.14 22.25
CA TRP A 82 3.62 -10.56 22.03
C TRP A 82 4.47 -11.18 23.14
N LEU A 83 5.48 -10.46 23.63
CA LEU A 83 6.45 -10.97 24.60
C LEU A 83 6.28 -10.40 26.01
N LYS A 84 5.30 -9.50 26.20
CA LYS A 84 5.00 -8.84 27.48
C LYS A 84 6.20 -8.05 28.04
N LYS A 85 7.08 -7.57 27.15
CA LYS A 85 8.22 -6.72 27.51
C LYS A 85 7.75 -5.35 27.98
N SER A 86 8.38 -4.82 29.03
CA SER A 86 8.18 -3.43 29.45
C SER A 86 8.91 -2.46 28.52
N ALA A 87 8.55 -1.18 28.59
CA ALA A 87 9.24 -0.14 27.81
C ALA A 87 10.74 -0.05 28.17
N ASP A 88 11.08 -0.23 29.47
CA ASP A 88 12.46 -0.22 29.95
C ASP A 88 13.27 -1.38 29.37
N GLU A 89 12.73 -2.59 29.38
CA GLU A 89 13.38 -3.77 28.75
C GLU A 89 13.60 -3.56 27.24
N VAL A 90 12.66 -2.92 26.54
CA VAL A 90 12.82 -2.58 25.13
C VAL A 90 13.89 -1.51 24.95
N GLY A 91 13.97 -0.53 25.86
CA GLY A 91 15.03 0.49 25.89
C GLY A 91 16.43 -0.12 26.10
N GLU A 92 16.55 -1.10 26.99
CA GLU A 92 17.80 -1.84 27.19
C GLU A 92 18.23 -2.58 25.92
N LEU A 93 17.30 -3.23 25.21
CA LEU A 93 17.60 -3.91 23.94
C LEU A 93 18.06 -2.93 22.85
N HIS A 94 17.54 -1.70 22.82
CA HIS A 94 18.05 -0.64 21.97
C HIS A 94 19.47 -0.25 22.35
N THR A 95 19.73 -0.03 23.63
CA THR A 95 21.06 0.35 24.15
C THR A 95 22.12 -0.72 23.83
N GLN A 96 21.73 -1.98 23.92
CA GLN A 96 22.59 -3.13 23.57
C GLN A 96 22.75 -3.30 22.04
N GLY A 97 22.05 -2.53 21.22
CA GLY A 97 22.11 -2.62 19.76
C GLY A 97 21.39 -3.82 19.15
N VAL A 98 20.62 -4.57 19.97
CA VAL A 98 19.78 -5.69 19.52
C VAL A 98 18.64 -5.18 18.67
N LEU A 99 17.98 -4.11 19.10
CA LEU A 99 16.95 -3.42 18.34
C LEU A 99 17.53 -2.19 17.63
N LYS A 100 16.96 -1.89 16.48
CA LYS A 100 17.28 -0.68 15.72
C LYS A 100 16.04 0.18 15.58
N LEU A 101 16.24 1.48 15.54
CA LEU A 101 15.23 2.50 15.41
C LEU A 101 15.76 3.58 14.46
N ASP A 102 14.95 4.00 13.52
CA ASP A 102 15.23 5.18 12.71
C ASP A 102 14.66 6.41 13.42
N GLU A 103 15.44 6.96 14.35
CA GLU A 103 15.03 8.09 15.22
C GLU A 103 14.59 9.33 14.42
N GLU A 104 15.12 9.52 13.23
CA GLU A 104 14.79 10.62 12.33
C GLU A 104 13.30 10.65 11.93
N PHE A 105 12.64 9.49 11.95
CA PHE A 105 11.26 9.33 11.49
C PHE A 105 10.25 9.02 12.61
N VAL A 106 10.70 8.85 13.83
CA VAL A 106 9.83 8.63 15.00
C VAL A 106 9.54 9.97 15.63
N LYS A 107 8.27 10.40 15.52
CA LYS A 107 7.75 11.62 16.14
C LYS A 107 7.08 11.29 17.45
#